data_42dbb8c5b5a7ad4923f33b67d94e1a84
#
_entry.id   42dbb8c5b5a7ad4923f33b67d94e1a84
#
_cell.length_a   1.000
_cell.length_b   1.000
_cell.length_c   1.000
_cell.angle_alpha   90.00
_cell.angle_beta   90.00
_cell.angle_gamma   90.00
#
_symmetry.space_group_name_H-M   'P 1'
#
loop_
_entity.id
_entity.type
_entity.pdbx_description
1 polymer ?
#
loop_
_entity_poly.entity_id
_entity_poly.type
_entity_poly.pdbx_seq_one_letter_code
_entity_poly.pdbx_strand_id
1 'polypeptide(L)'
;MVFDRKTLVVPNNTKFEEKIIVTNGDVVIGDRCLIQFGIKTDGRIFVGEHVIIDGNLDATEDIRVDIFSNIGGSIKSGGNVYFGEKVKVKGKLSLNGDLDVGDSVEIDQGFEAKGWINIRSPIPVVIYVFIYLMQLLKIGHSEEIERILSEIEENDGDMIPISEIFLFIPNNSIIGIQKSKIDYNVKIGKKTKILGNFEVNGNIFIEENTIFHGSLKATGNVFCDKKVKIQGNIDSSGDVKIEDETNIAGKISAEKIFLSKTSIINGELFAKNGISFKSPSKIQAEEKVERFEKDTDIVDEVDNLLE
;
A
#
# COMPACT_ATOMS: atom_id res chain seq x y z
N MET A 1 -4.35 -12.93 -9.23
CA MET A 1 -4.44 -12.71 -7.77
C MET A 1 -5.44 -11.58 -7.58
N VAL A 2 -6.51 -11.79 -6.83
CA VAL A 2 -7.47 -10.69 -6.56
C VAL A 2 -6.78 -9.71 -5.63
N PHE A 3 -6.60 -8.47 -6.08
CA PHE A 3 -5.97 -7.41 -5.29
C PHE A 3 -6.92 -6.97 -4.17
N ASP A 4 -6.51 -7.17 -2.92
CA ASP A 4 -7.27 -6.72 -1.75
C ASP A 4 -6.93 -5.25 -1.43
N ARG A 5 -7.86 -4.34 -1.73
CA ARG A 5 -7.73 -2.90 -1.44
C ARG A 5 -7.77 -2.56 0.07
N LYS A 6 -7.90 -3.57 0.94
CA LYS A 6 -8.00 -3.43 2.40
C LYS A 6 -6.75 -3.89 3.15
N THR A 7 -5.59 -3.95 2.49
CA THR A 7 -4.33 -4.34 3.13
C THR A 7 -3.24 -3.36 2.75
N LEU A 8 -2.55 -2.77 3.74
CA LEU A 8 -1.29 -2.07 3.47
C LEU A 8 -0.27 -3.12 3.03
N VAL A 9 0.24 -2.98 1.83
CA VAL A 9 1.27 -3.86 1.27
C VAL A 9 2.56 -3.09 1.13
N VAL A 10 3.59 -3.48 1.87
CA VAL A 10 4.95 -2.94 1.76
C VAL A 10 5.81 -3.98 1.06
N PRO A 11 6.32 -3.72 -0.16
CA PRO A 11 7.08 -4.69 -0.93
C PRO A 11 8.46 -4.94 -0.33
N ASN A 12 9.11 -5.98 -0.83
CA ASN A 12 10.45 -6.37 -0.39
C ASN A 12 11.46 -5.24 -0.60
N ASN A 13 12.47 -5.17 0.27
CA ASN A 13 13.56 -4.20 0.24
C ASN A 13 13.14 -2.73 0.43
N THR A 14 11.90 -2.42 0.79
CA THR A 14 11.47 -1.06 1.10
C THR A 14 12.16 -0.54 2.35
N LYS A 15 12.59 0.73 2.31
CA LYS A 15 13.27 1.40 3.42
C LYS A 15 12.56 2.69 3.77
N PHE A 16 12.11 2.78 5.01
CA PHE A 16 11.69 4.04 5.62
C PHE A 16 12.95 4.69 6.20
N GLU A 17 13.38 5.76 5.59
CA GLU A 17 14.47 6.63 6.06
C GLU A 17 13.88 7.84 6.79
N GLU A 18 14.69 8.74 7.33
CA GLU A 18 14.20 9.82 8.22
C GLU A 18 13.00 10.61 7.68
N LYS A 19 12.98 10.90 6.38
CA LYS A 19 11.92 11.70 5.73
C LYS A 19 11.45 11.15 4.38
N ILE A 20 11.89 9.96 4.00
CA ILE A 20 11.60 9.39 2.69
C ILE A 20 11.35 7.89 2.78
N ILE A 21 10.40 7.42 2.01
CA ILE A 21 10.17 5.98 1.76
C ILE A 21 10.82 5.66 0.42
N VAL A 22 11.80 4.78 0.43
CA VAL A 22 12.46 4.27 -0.78
C VAL A 22 11.96 2.86 -1.05
N THR A 23 11.38 2.65 -2.20
CA THR A 23 10.80 1.36 -2.60
C THR A 23 11.09 1.07 -4.08
N ASN A 24 10.74 -0.13 -4.53
CA ASN A 24 10.83 -0.54 -5.92
C ASN A 24 9.43 -0.82 -6.45
N GLY A 25 9.27 -0.68 -7.77
CA GLY A 25 8.00 -0.88 -8.46
C GLY A 25 7.02 0.27 -8.27
N ASP A 26 5.76 0.02 -8.56
CA ASP A 26 4.74 1.05 -8.49
C ASP A 26 4.37 1.41 -7.05
N VAL A 27 3.96 2.66 -6.84
CA VAL A 27 3.39 3.14 -5.58
C VAL A 27 1.96 3.56 -5.81
N VAL A 28 1.04 2.98 -5.07
CA VAL A 28 -0.39 3.30 -5.14
C VAL A 28 -0.87 3.76 -3.77
N ILE A 29 -1.33 4.99 -3.71
CA ILE A 29 -1.83 5.61 -2.48
C ILE A 29 -3.33 5.82 -2.66
N GLY A 30 -4.10 5.22 -1.77
CA GLY A 30 -5.56 5.36 -1.75
C GLY A 30 -6.00 6.76 -1.29
N ASP A 31 -7.29 6.99 -1.33
CA ASP A 31 -7.88 8.29 -1.05
C ASP A 31 -7.76 8.72 0.41
N ARG A 32 -7.73 10.02 0.65
CA ARG A 32 -7.74 10.65 1.98
C ARG A 32 -6.63 10.16 2.90
N CYS A 33 -5.48 9.83 2.33
CA CYS A 33 -4.29 9.46 3.10
C CYS A 33 -3.49 10.67 3.52
N LEU A 34 -2.83 10.58 4.68
CA LEU A 34 -1.84 11.53 5.16
C LEU A 34 -0.48 10.85 5.24
N ILE A 35 0.50 11.33 4.48
CA ILE A 35 1.84 10.77 4.40
C ILE A 35 2.87 11.83 4.78
N GLN A 36 3.58 11.63 5.89
CA GLN A 36 4.59 12.56 6.39
C GLN A 36 5.98 12.31 5.79
N PHE A 37 6.10 11.38 4.87
CA PHE A 37 7.33 11.07 4.15
C PHE A 37 7.28 11.58 2.72
N GLY A 38 8.45 11.83 2.13
CA GLY A 38 8.61 11.78 0.68
C GLY A 38 8.58 10.32 0.19
N ILE A 39 8.44 10.14 -1.09
CA ILE A 39 8.39 8.83 -1.72
C ILE A 39 9.36 8.82 -2.90
N LYS A 40 10.19 7.78 -2.95
CA LYS A 40 11.09 7.52 -4.06
C LYS A 40 10.94 6.09 -4.55
N THR A 41 10.72 5.95 -5.84
CA THR A 41 10.57 4.64 -6.50
C THR A 41 11.24 4.62 -7.88
N ASP A 42 11.57 3.42 -8.34
CA ASP A 42 12.00 3.16 -9.72
C ASP A 42 10.81 2.91 -10.68
N GLY A 43 9.59 2.79 -10.17
CA GLY A 43 8.35 2.67 -10.94
C GLY A 43 7.55 3.97 -11.01
N ARG A 44 6.24 3.83 -11.10
CA ARG A 44 5.24 4.91 -11.19
C ARG A 44 4.68 5.24 -9.80
N ILE A 45 4.12 6.46 -9.66
CA ILE A 45 3.41 6.87 -8.45
C ILE A 45 1.97 7.25 -8.81
N PHE A 46 1.01 6.61 -8.16
CA PHE A 46 -0.41 6.90 -8.26
C PHE A 46 -0.90 7.41 -6.92
N VAL A 47 -1.40 8.64 -6.88
CA VAL A 47 -1.94 9.30 -5.69
C VAL A 47 -3.43 9.48 -5.88
N GLY A 48 -4.24 8.95 -4.98
CA GLY A 48 -5.69 9.08 -4.99
C GLY A 48 -6.19 10.48 -4.62
N GLU A 49 -7.48 10.60 -4.39
CA GLU A 49 -8.15 11.86 -4.10
C GLU A 49 -7.91 12.34 -2.66
N HIS A 50 -7.86 13.68 -2.47
CA HIS A 50 -7.75 14.31 -1.15
C HIS A 50 -6.56 13.81 -0.31
N VAL A 51 -5.47 13.41 -0.94
CA VAL A 51 -4.26 12.95 -0.28
C VAL A 51 -3.36 14.13 0.09
N ILE A 52 -2.73 14.04 1.26
CA ILE A 52 -1.74 15.01 1.71
C ILE A 52 -0.40 14.29 1.87
N ILE A 53 0.61 14.77 1.15
CA ILE A 53 1.98 14.26 1.24
C ILE A 53 2.89 15.42 1.63
N ASP A 54 3.55 15.34 2.80
CA ASP A 54 4.40 16.42 3.31
C ASP A 54 5.76 16.50 2.60
N GLY A 55 6.23 15.39 2.02
CA GLY A 55 7.55 15.28 1.39
C GLY A 55 7.53 15.36 -0.14
N ASN A 56 8.69 15.05 -0.73
CA ASN A 56 8.89 15.04 -2.19
C ASN A 56 8.38 13.73 -2.81
N LEU A 57 8.00 13.80 -4.08
CA LEU A 57 7.75 12.64 -4.93
C LEU A 57 8.86 12.52 -5.99
N ASP A 58 9.54 11.37 -6.05
CA ASP A 58 10.59 11.07 -7.02
C ASP A 58 10.30 9.69 -7.66
N ALA A 59 9.86 9.69 -8.89
CA ALA A 59 9.59 8.48 -9.68
C ALA A 59 10.48 8.43 -10.91
N THR A 60 10.95 7.24 -11.25
CA THR A 60 11.69 7.03 -12.51
C THR A 60 10.75 7.03 -13.72
N GLU A 61 9.50 6.67 -13.51
CA GLU A 61 8.43 6.64 -14.50
C GLU A 61 7.39 7.73 -14.25
N ASP A 62 6.14 7.51 -14.65
CA ASP A 62 5.05 8.49 -14.58
C ASP A 62 4.56 8.74 -13.14
N ILE A 63 4.06 9.96 -12.93
CA ILE A 63 3.37 10.33 -11.70
C ILE A 63 1.96 10.79 -12.03
N ARG A 64 0.97 10.20 -11.35
CA ARG A 64 -0.42 10.63 -11.43
C ARG A 64 -0.91 11.05 -10.04
N VAL A 65 -1.44 12.26 -9.94
CA VAL A 65 -2.02 12.81 -8.71
C VAL A 65 -3.46 13.19 -8.98
N ASP A 66 -4.35 12.60 -8.24
CA ASP A 66 -5.79 12.80 -8.41
C ASP A 66 -6.29 14.06 -7.69
N ILE A 67 -7.55 14.38 -7.88
CA ILE A 67 -8.19 15.66 -7.52
C ILE A 67 -8.01 16.03 -6.05
N PHE A 68 -7.96 17.34 -5.76
CA PHE A 68 -7.89 17.92 -4.42
C PHE A 68 -6.70 17.49 -3.56
N SER A 69 -5.67 16.89 -4.13
CA SER A 69 -4.51 16.40 -3.39
C SER A 69 -3.43 17.48 -3.24
N ASN A 70 -2.70 17.45 -2.11
CA ASN A 70 -1.70 18.44 -1.74
C ASN A 70 -0.33 17.78 -1.55
N ILE A 71 0.66 18.24 -2.31
CA ILE A 71 2.06 17.79 -2.20
C ILE A 71 2.89 18.91 -1.58
N GLY A 72 3.39 18.69 -0.38
CA GLY A 72 4.17 19.67 0.38
C GLY A 72 5.60 19.86 -0.12
N GLY A 73 6.12 18.91 -0.88
CA GLY A 73 7.46 18.95 -1.48
C GLY A 73 7.48 19.16 -2.98
N SER A 74 8.65 18.89 -3.57
CA SER A 74 8.86 18.91 -5.02
C SER A 74 8.48 17.59 -5.65
N ILE A 75 8.12 17.62 -6.92
CA ILE A 75 7.81 16.45 -7.73
C ILE A 75 8.87 16.31 -8.83
N LYS A 76 9.43 15.10 -8.93
CA LYS A 76 10.35 14.73 -10.00
C LYS A 76 9.87 13.45 -10.66
N SER A 77 9.65 13.50 -11.97
CA SER A 77 9.27 12.37 -12.80
C SER A 77 10.26 12.13 -13.92
N GLY A 78 10.65 10.88 -14.14
CA GLY A 78 11.39 10.46 -15.33
C GLY A 78 10.51 10.32 -16.58
N GLY A 79 9.20 10.18 -16.41
CA GLY A 79 8.17 10.07 -17.43
C GLY A 79 7.24 11.29 -17.46
N ASN A 80 5.95 11.01 -17.65
CA ASN A 80 4.87 11.99 -17.72
C ASN A 80 4.33 12.34 -16.33
N VAL A 81 3.64 13.48 -16.22
CA VAL A 81 2.91 13.85 -15.02
C VAL A 81 1.48 14.22 -15.37
N TYR A 82 0.53 13.64 -14.61
CA TYR A 82 -0.90 13.87 -14.75
C TYR A 82 -1.44 14.42 -13.45
N PHE A 83 -1.99 15.64 -13.49
CA PHE A 83 -2.67 16.24 -12.34
C PHE A 83 -4.17 16.33 -12.59
N GLY A 84 -4.94 15.84 -11.63
CA GLY A 84 -6.37 16.10 -11.53
C GLY A 84 -6.65 17.57 -11.19
N GLU A 85 -7.92 17.90 -11.02
CA GLU A 85 -8.34 19.25 -10.69
C GLU A 85 -7.93 19.65 -9.26
N LYS A 86 -7.59 20.92 -9.08
CA LYS A 86 -7.29 21.52 -7.76
C LYS A 86 -6.15 20.85 -6.98
N VAL A 87 -5.24 20.22 -7.70
CA VAL A 87 -3.99 19.71 -7.10
C VAL A 87 -3.08 20.87 -6.75
N LYS A 88 -2.44 20.80 -5.57
CA LYS A 88 -1.48 21.80 -5.09
C LYS A 88 -0.12 21.20 -4.85
N VAL A 89 0.92 21.83 -5.41
CA VAL A 89 2.33 21.45 -5.23
C VAL A 89 3.10 22.63 -4.69
N LYS A 90 3.61 22.54 -3.47
CA LYS A 90 4.39 23.64 -2.84
C LYS A 90 5.80 23.75 -3.39
N GLY A 91 6.38 22.66 -3.84
CA GLY A 91 7.71 22.64 -4.41
C GLY A 91 7.75 22.86 -5.93
N LYS A 92 8.90 22.57 -6.53
CA LYS A 92 9.12 22.61 -7.97
C LYS A 92 8.65 21.29 -8.59
N LEU A 93 8.03 21.38 -9.77
CA LEU A 93 7.74 20.23 -10.62
C LEU A 93 8.83 20.10 -11.70
N SER A 94 9.45 18.92 -11.82
CA SER A 94 10.42 18.61 -12.89
C SER A 94 10.07 17.27 -13.52
N LEU A 95 9.93 17.23 -14.84
CA LEU A 95 9.60 16.01 -15.56
C LEU A 95 10.31 15.93 -16.92
N ASN A 96 10.54 14.70 -17.37
CA ASN A 96 11.18 14.46 -18.67
C ASN A 96 10.16 14.25 -19.81
N GLY A 97 8.92 13.91 -19.48
CA GLY A 97 7.84 13.66 -20.45
C GLY A 97 6.86 14.82 -20.56
N ASP A 98 5.60 14.47 -20.80
CA ASP A 98 4.49 15.38 -20.99
C ASP A 98 3.82 15.73 -19.66
N LEU A 99 3.32 16.94 -19.58
CA LEU A 99 2.55 17.44 -18.45
C LEU A 99 1.08 17.60 -18.84
N ASP A 100 0.21 16.86 -18.18
CA ASP A 100 -1.24 16.98 -18.34
C ASP A 100 -1.86 17.54 -17.03
N VAL A 101 -2.52 18.68 -17.12
CA VAL A 101 -2.96 19.45 -15.94
C VAL A 101 -4.46 19.69 -16.00
N GLY A 102 -5.16 19.29 -14.94
CA GLY A 102 -6.56 19.63 -14.73
C GLY A 102 -6.76 21.12 -14.39
N ASP A 103 -8.02 21.48 -14.16
CA ASP A 103 -8.37 22.85 -13.79
C ASP A 103 -7.87 23.25 -12.40
N SER A 104 -7.52 24.52 -12.22
CA SER A 104 -7.15 25.10 -10.92
C SER A 104 -6.00 24.40 -10.19
N VAL A 105 -5.02 23.86 -10.92
CA VAL A 105 -3.77 23.31 -10.37
C VAL A 105 -2.81 24.46 -10.03
N GLU A 106 -2.21 24.39 -8.85
CA GLU A 106 -1.25 25.38 -8.34
C GLU A 106 0.13 24.73 -8.13
N ILE A 107 1.18 25.33 -8.67
CA ILE A 107 2.58 24.91 -8.48
C ILE A 107 3.39 26.12 -8.01
N ASP A 108 3.72 26.18 -6.71
CA ASP A 108 4.26 27.41 -6.11
C ASP A 108 5.64 27.80 -6.63
N GLN A 109 6.52 26.82 -6.89
CA GLN A 109 7.90 27.07 -7.30
C GLN A 109 8.14 26.86 -8.81
N GLY A 110 7.03 26.85 -9.58
CA GLY A 110 7.08 26.66 -11.02
C GLY A 110 7.39 25.24 -11.45
N PHE A 111 7.50 25.07 -12.76
CA PHE A 111 7.70 23.75 -13.36
C PHE A 111 8.69 23.77 -14.52
N GLU A 112 9.25 22.59 -14.83
CA GLU A 112 10.14 22.34 -15.95
C GLU A 112 9.74 21.01 -16.60
N ALA A 113 9.17 21.08 -17.79
CA ALA A 113 8.77 19.92 -18.59
C ALA A 113 9.57 19.90 -19.89
N LYS A 114 10.03 18.71 -20.31
CA LYS A 114 10.74 18.55 -21.61
C LYS A 114 9.78 18.22 -22.75
N GLY A 115 8.61 17.66 -22.44
CA GLY A 115 7.57 17.31 -23.39
C GLY A 115 6.49 18.38 -23.54
N TRP A 116 5.35 17.97 -24.02
CA TRP A 116 4.19 18.82 -24.24
C TRP A 116 3.47 19.17 -22.95
N ILE A 117 2.85 20.34 -22.91
CA ILE A 117 2.01 20.78 -21.80
C ILE A 117 0.57 20.84 -22.29
N ASN A 118 -0.29 20.02 -21.71
CA ASN A 118 -1.70 19.97 -21.98
C ASN A 118 -2.47 20.46 -20.77
N ILE A 119 -3.23 21.54 -20.92
CA ILE A 119 -4.09 22.07 -19.86
C ILE A 119 -5.53 21.73 -20.19
N ARG A 120 -6.12 20.83 -19.41
CA ARG A 120 -7.50 20.43 -19.54
C ARG A 120 -8.39 21.45 -18.84
N SER A 121 -9.19 22.19 -19.62
CA SER A 121 -10.25 23.00 -19.08
C SER A 121 -11.59 22.33 -19.44
N PRO A 122 -12.35 21.81 -18.49
CA PRO A 122 -13.64 21.20 -18.79
C PRO A 122 -14.70 22.21 -19.24
N ILE A 123 -14.49 23.50 -18.97
CA ILE A 123 -15.48 24.55 -19.20
C ILE A 123 -15.95 24.61 -20.68
N PRO A 124 -15.06 24.60 -21.70
CA PRO A 124 -15.54 24.61 -23.08
C PRO A 124 -16.34 23.39 -23.47
N VAL A 125 -15.94 22.21 -22.98
CA VAL A 125 -16.63 20.93 -23.25
C VAL A 125 -17.98 20.90 -22.57
N VAL A 126 -18.06 21.30 -21.30
CA VAL A 126 -19.32 21.37 -20.52
C VAL A 126 -20.30 22.35 -21.17
N ILE A 127 -19.84 23.54 -21.59
CA ILE A 127 -20.68 24.52 -22.28
C ILE A 127 -21.17 23.96 -23.63
N TYR A 128 -20.28 23.30 -24.39
CA TYR A 128 -20.66 22.69 -25.65
C TYR A 128 -21.72 21.60 -25.48
N VAL A 129 -21.50 20.68 -24.53
CA VAL A 129 -22.46 19.62 -24.20
C VAL A 129 -23.78 20.22 -23.72
N PHE A 130 -23.74 21.25 -22.86
CA PHE A 130 -24.92 21.92 -22.38
C PHE A 130 -25.73 22.59 -23.53
N ILE A 131 -25.05 23.30 -24.44
CA ILE A 131 -25.68 23.91 -25.62
C ILE A 131 -26.28 22.83 -26.53
N TYR A 132 -25.55 21.73 -26.74
CA TYR A 132 -26.02 20.60 -27.55
C TYR A 132 -27.26 19.93 -26.94
N LEU A 133 -27.22 19.63 -25.63
CA LEU A 133 -28.38 19.09 -24.90
C LEU A 133 -29.60 20.04 -24.94
N MET A 134 -29.40 21.34 -24.80
CA MET A 134 -30.46 22.34 -24.95
C MET A 134 -31.05 22.37 -26.35
N GLN A 135 -30.28 22.12 -27.39
CA GLN A 135 -30.78 22.00 -28.75
C GLN A 135 -31.60 20.72 -28.95
N LEU A 136 -31.14 19.57 -28.41
CA LEU A 136 -31.84 18.29 -28.45
C LEU A 136 -33.18 18.35 -27.72
N LEU A 137 -33.23 19.00 -26.55
CA LEU A 137 -34.48 19.24 -25.81
C LEU A 137 -35.50 20.07 -26.59
N LYS A 138 -35.05 21.09 -27.36
CA LYS A 138 -35.92 21.90 -28.21
C LYS A 138 -36.48 21.11 -29.40
N ILE A 139 -35.81 20.04 -29.83
CA ILE A 139 -36.21 19.23 -30.99
C ILE A 139 -37.03 18.00 -30.54
N GLY A 140 -37.08 17.68 -29.23
CA GLY A 140 -37.88 16.59 -28.65
C GLY A 140 -37.20 15.20 -28.71
N HIS A 141 -35.90 15.14 -28.91
CA HIS A 141 -35.12 13.90 -28.94
C HIS A 141 -34.63 13.47 -27.54
N SER A 142 -35.55 13.02 -26.67
CA SER A 142 -35.19 12.55 -25.31
C SER A 142 -34.36 11.27 -25.29
N GLU A 143 -34.57 10.36 -26.24
CA GLU A 143 -33.82 9.08 -26.33
C GLU A 143 -32.32 9.28 -26.67
N GLU A 144 -32.00 10.31 -27.45
CA GLU A 144 -30.63 10.64 -27.82
C GLU A 144 -29.85 11.29 -26.65
N ILE A 145 -30.57 11.98 -25.76
CA ILE A 145 -30.00 12.53 -24.51
C ILE A 145 -29.63 11.43 -23.53
N GLU A 146 -30.49 10.43 -23.33
CA GLU A 146 -30.21 9.27 -22.47
C GLU A 146 -29.02 8.47 -22.98
N ARG A 147 -28.86 8.31 -24.31
CA ARG A 147 -27.73 7.62 -24.89
C ARG A 147 -26.41 8.36 -24.68
N ILE A 148 -26.39 9.69 -24.83
CA ILE A 148 -25.18 10.52 -24.62
C ILE A 148 -24.79 10.52 -23.14
N LEU A 149 -25.75 10.58 -22.22
CA LEU A 149 -25.48 10.51 -20.79
C LEU A 149 -24.91 9.14 -20.39
N SER A 150 -25.42 8.04 -20.97
CA SER A 150 -24.87 6.69 -20.72
C SER A 150 -23.46 6.52 -21.30
N GLU A 151 -23.17 7.08 -22.48
CA GLU A 151 -21.82 7.06 -23.07
C GLU A 151 -20.78 7.87 -22.26
N ILE A 152 -21.22 8.92 -21.54
CA ILE A 152 -20.37 9.70 -20.63
C ILE A 152 -20.08 8.91 -19.34
N GLU A 153 -21.06 8.16 -18.83
CA GLU A 153 -20.89 7.30 -17.64
C GLU A 153 -20.05 6.05 -17.90
N GLU A 154 -20.05 5.49 -19.13
CA GLU A 154 -19.29 4.29 -19.50
C GLU A 154 -17.78 4.53 -19.72
N ASN A 155 -17.32 5.77 -19.85
CA ASN A 155 -15.90 6.09 -20.03
C ASN A 155 -15.08 6.15 -18.73
N ASP A 156 -15.60 5.62 -17.62
CA ASP A 156 -14.91 5.60 -16.35
C ASP A 156 -14.14 4.27 -16.18
N GLY A 157 -12.90 4.25 -16.62
CA GLY A 157 -11.99 3.21 -16.18
C GLY A 157 -11.07 2.55 -17.21
N ASP A 158 -10.13 3.28 -17.74
CA ASP A 158 -8.90 2.66 -18.24
C ASP A 158 -8.22 1.93 -17.08
N MET A 159 -8.34 0.59 -17.07
CA MET A 159 -7.59 -0.24 -16.14
C MET A 159 -6.08 -0.08 -16.43
N ILE A 160 -5.41 0.71 -15.62
CA ILE A 160 -3.95 0.85 -15.70
C ILE A 160 -3.34 -0.41 -15.07
N PRO A 161 -2.59 -1.23 -15.82
CA PRO A 161 -1.92 -2.40 -15.25
C PRO A 161 -0.86 -1.93 -14.24
N ILE A 162 -0.99 -2.38 -12.99
CA ILE A 162 0.00 -2.14 -11.93
C ILE A 162 1.10 -3.20 -12.06
N SER A 163 2.35 -2.83 -11.74
CA SER A 163 3.48 -3.76 -11.73
C SER A 163 3.25 -4.90 -10.71
N GLU A 164 3.94 -6.03 -10.87
CA GLU A 164 3.88 -7.15 -9.92
C GLU A 164 4.41 -6.78 -8.54
N ILE A 165 5.36 -5.84 -8.50
CA ILE A 165 5.93 -5.29 -7.25
C ILE A 165 5.36 -3.90 -7.05
N PHE A 166 4.68 -3.69 -5.94
CA PHE A 166 4.10 -2.39 -5.63
C PHE A 166 3.97 -2.14 -4.14
N LEU A 167 4.08 -0.87 -3.74
CA LEU A 167 3.68 -0.35 -2.44
C LEU A 167 2.22 0.10 -2.55
N PHE A 168 1.34 -0.46 -1.73
CA PHE A 168 -0.05 -0.03 -1.66
C PHE A 168 -0.40 0.50 -0.27
N ILE A 169 -0.86 1.73 -0.21
CA ILE A 169 -1.35 2.39 0.99
C ILE A 169 -2.88 2.53 0.87
N PRO A 170 -3.67 1.82 1.70
CA PRO A 170 -5.12 1.84 1.60
C PRO A 170 -5.72 3.18 2.03
N ASN A 171 -6.95 3.43 1.63
CA ASN A 171 -7.68 4.66 1.90
C ASN A 171 -7.71 5.02 3.41
N ASN A 172 -7.74 6.31 3.72
CA ASN A 172 -7.78 6.86 5.08
C ASN A 172 -6.61 6.46 5.98
N SER A 173 -5.48 6.02 5.42
CA SER A 173 -4.28 5.67 6.19
C SER A 173 -3.46 6.90 6.54
N ILE A 174 -2.83 6.86 7.72
CA ILE A 174 -1.84 7.84 8.15
C ILE A 174 -0.49 7.12 8.21
N ILE A 175 0.47 7.53 7.40
CA ILE A 175 1.85 7.05 7.44
C ILE A 175 2.73 8.18 7.97
N GLY A 176 2.97 8.13 9.27
CA GLY A 176 3.67 9.19 9.99
C GLY A 176 5.07 8.78 10.43
N ILE A 177 5.96 9.77 10.60
CA ILE A 177 7.36 9.56 11.04
C ILE A 177 7.42 8.94 12.45
N GLN A 178 6.57 9.42 13.36
CA GLN A 178 6.51 8.88 14.72
C GLN A 178 5.45 7.80 14.88
N LYS A 179 4.30 7.97 14.25
CA LYS A 179 3.16 7.08 14.40
C LYS A 179 2.39 6.97 13.09
N SER A 180 2.19 5.73 12.66
CA SER A 180 1.32 5.36 11.53
C SER A 180 0.03 4.75 12.07
N LYS A 181 -1.10 5.07 11.43
CA LYS A 181 -2.41 4.51 11.74
C LYS A 181 -3.04 3.92 10.49
N ILE A 182 -3.37 2.65 10.54
CA ILE A 182 -3.93 1.88 9.43
C ILE A 182 -5.16 1.13 9.93
N ASP A 183 -6.32 1.38 9.32
CA ASP A 183 -7.58 0.73 9.69
C ASP A 183 -7.81 -0.62 8.99
N TYR A 184 -6.74 -1.25 8.49
CA TYR A 184 -6.74 -2.49 7.72
C TYR A 184 -5.58 -3.39 8.11
N ASN A 185 -5.50 -4.57 7.49
CA ASN A 185 -4.35 -5.45 7.66
C ASN A 185 -3.06 -4.81 7.12
N VAL A 186 -1.92 -5.26 7.64
CA VAL A 186 -0.59 -4.81 7.22
C VAL A 186 0.25 -6.02 6.83
N LYS A 187 0.79 -6.01 5.63
CA LYS A 187 1.77 -6.97 5.14
C LYS A 187 3.07 -6.26 4.80
N ILE A 188 4.14 -6.62 5.50
CA ILE A 188 5.50 -6.06 5.32
C ILE A 188 6.37 -7.13 4.70
N GLY A 189 6.92 -6.86 3.54
CA GLY A 189 7.76 -7.75 2.78
C GLY A 189 9.16 -7.94 3.38
N LYS A 190 9.93 -8.83 2.77
CA LYS A 190 11.27 -9.24 3.23
C LYS A 190 12.29 -8.12 3.14
N LYS A 191 13.29 -8.17 4.04
CA LYS A 191 14.42 -7.24 4.06
C LYS A 191 14.03 -5.77 4.09
N THR A 192 12.92 -5.48 4.71
CA THR A 192 12.33 -4.14 4.82
C THR A 192 12.84 -3.46 6.09
N LYS A 193 13.00 -2.13 6.04
CA LYS A 193 13.32 -1.31 7.21
C LYS A 193 12.19 -0.32 7.43
N ILE A 194 11.52 -0.42 8.57
CA ILE A 194 10.39 0.44 8.95
C ILE A 194 10.79 1.35 10.11
N LEU A 195 10.35 2.60 10.07
CA LEU A 195 10.49 3.59 11.15
C LEU A 195 9.12 3.99 11.69
N GLY A 196 9.08 4.29 13.00
CA GLY A 196 7.88 4.77 13.68
C GLY A 196 7.02 3.65 14.28
N ASN A 197 6.06 4.06 15.09
CA ASN A 197 5.12 3.14 15.73
C ASN A 197 3.92 2.89 14.80
N PHE A 198 3.47 1.65 14.72
CA PHE A 198 2.30 1.29 13.92
C PHE A 198 1.13 0.91 14.82
N GLU A 199 0.02 1.61 14.63
CA GLU A 199 -1.29 1.27 15.20
C GLU A 199 -2.19 0.75 14.08
N VAL A 200 -2.53 -0.52 14.15
CA VAL A 200 -3.19 -1.27 13.08
C VAL A 200 -4.51 -1.83 13.59
N ASN A 201 -5.59 -1.47 12.93
CA ASN A 201 -6.90 -2.05 13.19
C ASN A 201 -7.12 -3.29 12.31
N GLY A 202 -6.32 -4.32 12.57
CA GLY A 202 -6.28 -5.55 11.79
C GLY A 202 -5.11 -6.43 12.20
N ASN A 203 -4.73 -7.34 11.31
CA ASN A 203 -3.60 -8.24 11.49
C ASN A 203 -2.31 -7.63 10.92
N ILE A 204 -1.17 -8.00 11.49
CA ILE A 204 0.16 -7.59 11.02
C ILE A 204 0.96 -8.84 10.64
N PHE A 205 1.46 -8.86 9.40
CA PHE A 205 2.35 -9.90 8.87
C PHE A 205 3.69 -9.29 8.51
N ILE A 206 4.76 -9.75 9.14
CA ILE A 206 6.13 -9.26 8.89
C ILE A 206 6.95 -10.42 8.36
N GLU A 207 7.42 -10.29 7.14
CA GLU A 207 8.25 -11.29 6.48
C GLU A 207 9.73 -11.21 6.92
N GLU A 208 10.49 -12.21 6.55
CA GLU A 208 11.84 -12.50 7.03
C GLU A 208 12.86 -11.35 6.83
N ASN A 209 13.86 -11.29 7.71
CA ASN A 209 14.97 -10.32 7.67
C ASN A 209 14.54 -8.84 7.73
N THR A 210 13.35 -8.55 8.24
CA THR A 210 12.82 -7.18 8.38
C THR A 210 13.26 -6.55 9.69
N ILE A 211 13.56 -5.25 9.66
CA ILE A 211 13.94 -4.45 10.83
C ILE A 211 12.86 -3.40 11.08
N PHE A 212 12.27 -3.44 12.26
CA PHE A 212 11.23 -2.53 12.68
C PHE A 212 11.71 -1.64 13.84
N HIS A 213 11.93 -0.35 13.57
CA HIS A 213 12.34 0.65 14.56
C HIS A 213 11.11 1.35 15.14
N GLY A 214 10.43 0.69 16.08
CA GLY A 214 9.23 1.20 16.72
C GLY A 214 8.43 0.09 17.37
N SER A 215 7.26 0.45 17.88
CA SER A 215 6.32 -0.47 18.50
C SER A 215 5.16 -0.80 17.57
N LEU A 216 4.62 -1.98 17.74
CA LEU A 216 3.45 -2.48 17.03
C LEU A 216 2.27 -2.59 17.98
N LYS A 217 1.14 -2.02 17.59
CA LYS A 217 -0.15 -2.22 18.24
C LYS A 217 -1.15 -2.71 17.22
N ALA A 218 -1.73 -3.88 17.45
CA ALA A 218 -2.69 -4.51 16.56
C ALA A 218 -3.98 -4.89 17.31
N THR A 219 -5.13 -4.72 16.66
CA THR A 219 -6.40 -5.28 17.18
C THR A 219 -6.57 -6.75 16.81
N GLY A 220 -5.86 -7.22 15.79
CA GLY A 220 -5.80 -8.61 15.34
C GLY A 220 -4.50 -9.30 15.73
N ASN A 221 -4.15 -10.34 15.00
CA ASN A 221 -2.95 -11.14 15.22
C ASN A 221 -1.69 -10.48 14.68
N VAL A 222 -0.53 -10.78 15.30
CA VAL A 222 0.79 -10.37 14.82
C VAL A 222 1.63 -11.60 14.50
N PHE A 223 2.07 -11.69 13.26
CA PHE A 223 2.98 -12.74 12.80
C PHE A 223 4.33 -12.13 12.42
N CYS A 224 5.40 -12.62 13.04
CA CYS A 224 6.78 -12.28 12.71
C CYS A 224 7.49 -13.54 12.19
N ASP A 225 7.92 -13.48 10.94
CA ASP A 225 8.71 -14.55 10.32
C ASP A 225 10.15 -14.55 10.83
N LYS A 226 11.01 -15.39 10.25
CA LYS A 226 12.39 -15.62 10.70
C LYS A 226 13.25 -14.35 10.60
N LYS A 227 14.15 -14.20 11.57
CA LYS A 227 15.17 -13.12 11.58
C LYS A 227 14.60 -11.70 11.58
N VAL A 228 13.37 -11.53 12.02
CA VAL A 228 12.77 -10.21 12.21
C VAL A 228 13.37 -9.55 13.46
N LYS A 229 13.64 -8.25 13.38
CA LYS A 229 14.13 -7.45 14.53
C LYS A 229 13.17 -6.33 14.83
N ILE A 230 12.61 -6.30 16.05
CA ILE A 230 11.72 -5.24 16.52
C ILE A 230 12.34 -4.56 17.74
N GLN A 231 12.55 -3.24 17.65
CA GLN A 231 13.16 -2.48 18.75
C GLN A 231 12.15 -2.05 19.81
N GLY A 232 10.88 -1.96 19.47
CA GLY A 232 9.80 -1.56 20.38
C GLY A 232 9.01 -2.73 20.94
N ASN A 233 7.83 -2.40 21.47
CA ASN A 233 6.90 -3.34 22.05
C ASN A 233 5.96 -3.92 21.00
N ILE A 234 5.39 -5.08 21.27
CA ILE A 234 4.27 -5.66 20.55
C ILE A 234 3.07 -5.74 21.47
N ASP A 235 1.99 -5.07 21.11
CA ASP A 235 0.70 -5.11 21.83
C ASP A 235 -0.38 -5.57 20.86
N SER A 236 -0.92 -6.75 21.08
CA SER A 236 -1.91 -7.37 20.22
C SER A 236 -3.15 -7.77 21.05
N SER A 237 -4.34 -7.46 20.53
CA SER A 237 -5.57 -8.00 21.11
C SER A 237 -5.86 -9.46 20.71
N GLY A 238 -5.16 -9.96 19.70
CA GLY A 238 -5.17 -11.35 19.26
C GLY A 238 -3.92 -12.11 19.67
N ASP A 239 -3.54 -13.10 18.87
CA ASP A 239 -2.38 -13.95 19.10
C ASP A 239 -1.11 -13.33 18.47
N VAL A 240 0.03 -13.58 19.11
CA VAL A 240 1.37 -13.22 18.59
C VAL A 240 2.15 -14.49 18.29
N LYS A 241 2.60 -14.62 17.04
CA LYS A 241 3.43 -15.74 16.61
C LYS A 241 4.80 -15.24 16.14
N ILE A 242 5.85 -15.80 16.72
CA ILE A 242 7.23 -15.42 16.49
C ILE A 242 8.05 -16.63 16.04
N GLU A 243 8.60 -16.55 14.84
CA GLU A 243 9.40 -17.60 14.25
C GLU A 243 10.91 -17.47 14.60
N ASP A 244 11.73 -18.37 14.04
CA ASP A 244 13.13 -18.58 14.41
C ASP A 244 14.01 -17.33 14.28
N GLU A 245 15.01 -17.22 15.14
CA GLU A 245 16.05 -16.18 15.14
C GLU A 245 15.49 -14.73 15.17
N THR A 246 14.22 -14.57 15.53
CA THR A 246 13.58 -13.25 15.68
C THR A 246 13.99 -12.61 17.00
N ASN A 247 14.31 -11.31 16.97
CA ASN A 247 14.78 -10.55 18.14
C ASN A 247 13.82 -9.39 18.44
N ILE A 248 13.24 -9.37 19.64
CA ILE A 248 12.34 -8.34 20.11
C ILE A 248 12.92 -7.72 21.37
N ALA A 249 13.22 -6.42 21.30
CA ALA A 249 13.82 -5.69 22.41
C ALA A 249 12.80 -5.31 23.51
N GLY A 250 11.54 -5.06 23.12
CA GLY A 250 10.48 -4.63 24.01
C GLY A 250 9.64 -5.78 24.58
N LYS A 251 8.59 -5.40 25.31
CA LYS A 251 7.59 -6.34 25.86
C LYS A 251 6.63 -6.82 24.78
N ILE A 252 6.05 -8.01 25.02
CA ILE A 252 4.99 -8.58 24.19
C ILE A 252 3.76 -8.78 25.05
N SER A 253 2.63 -8.21 24.64
CA SER A 253 1.32 -8.40 25.23
C SER A 253 0.36 -8.96 24.19
N ALA A 254 -0.30 -10.10 24.51
CA ALA A 254 -1.18 -10.78 23.56
C ALA A 254 -2.20 -11.67 24.26
N GLU A 255 -3.14 -12.23 23.49
CA GLU A 255 -4.05 -13.25 24.01
C GLU A 255 -3.30 -14.58 24.19
N LYS A 256 -2.61 -15.05 23.14
CA LYS A 256 -1.66 -16.18 23.20
C LYS A 256 -0.35 -15.78 22.55
N ILE A 257 0.77 -16.32 23.02
CA ILE A 257 2.07 -16.10 22.46
C ILE A 257 2.67 -17.44 22.03
N PHE A 258 3.04 -17.55 20.75
CA PHE A 258 3.73 -18.69 20.17
C PHE A 258 5.16 -18.27 19.84
N LEU A 259 6.13 -18.87 20.51
CA LEU A 259 7.55 -18.54 20.36
C LEU A 259 8.32 -19.70 19.77
N SER A 260 9.22 -19.43 18.85
CA SER A 260 10.29 -20.37 18.53
C SER A 260 11.34 -20.37 19.64
N LYS A 261 11.99 -21.53 19.88
CA LYS A 261 13.05 -21.67 20.87
C LYS A 261 14.31 -20.85 20.55
N THR A 262 14.48 -20.44 19.29
CA THR A 262 15.65 -19.67 18.82
C THR A 262 15.38 -18.17 18.84
N SER A 263 14.15 -17.73 19.17
CA SER A 263 13.82 -16.31 19.29
C SER A 263 14.38 -15.71 20.60
N ILE A 264 14.77 -14.44 20.53
CA ILE A 264 15.32 -13.69 21.66
C ILE A 264 14.34 -12.57 22.01
N ILE A 265 13.80 -12.59 23.22
CA ILE A 265 12.92 -11.56 23.73
C ILE A 265 13.56 -10.94 24.97
N ASN A 266 13.88 -9.65 24.92
CA ASN A 266 14.54 -8.96 26.02
C ASN A 266 13.54 -8.38 27.02
N GLY A 267 12.28 -8.16 26.62
CA GLY A 267 11.23 -7.61 27.46
C GLY A 267 10.35 -8.67 28.12
N GLU A 268 9.36 -8.20 28.83
CA GLU A 268 8.38 -9.04 29.54
C GLU A 268 7.35 -9.62 28.57
N LEU A 269 6.86 -10.82 28.91
CA LEU A 269 5.82 -11.53 28.16
C LEU A 269 4.52 -11.57 28.96
N PHE A 270 3.45 -11.02 28.40
CA PHE A 270 2.10 -11.05 28.96
C PHE A 270 1.16 -11.78 28.01
N ALA A 271 0.71 -12.96 28.39
CA ALA A 271 -0.25 -13.73 27.61
C ALA A 271 -1.43 -14.12 28.49
N LYS A 272 -2.65 -13.71 28.08
CA LYS A 272 -3.87 -14.04 28.84
C LYS A 272 -4.15 -15.55 28.86
N ASN A 273 -3.93 -16.21 27.73
CA ASN A 273 -4.26 -17.62 27.49
C ASN A 273 -3.02 -18.51 27.33
N GLY A 274 -1.86 -18.02 27.83
CA GLY A 274 -0.62 -18.80 27.92
C GLY A 274 0.38 -18.59 26.81
N ILE A 275 1.58 -19.14 27.02
CA ILE A 275 2.73 -19.07 26.12
C ILE A 275 3.07 -20.47 25.66
N SER A 276 3.20 -20.67 24.38
CA SER A 276 3.59 -21.95 23.76
C SER A 276 4.92 -21.84 23.05
N PHE A 277 5.81 -22.81 23.26
CA PHE A 277 7.09 -22.89 22.57
C PHE A 277 7.03 -23.95 21.47
N LYS A 278 7.32 -23.56 20.23
CA LYS A 278 7.54 -24.51 19.14
C LYS A 278 8.92 -25.13 19.28
N SER A 279 8.96 -26.47 19.35
CA SER A 279 10.22 -27.23 19.30
C SER A 279 10.54 -27.56 17.85
N PRO A 280 11.83 -27.54 17.42
CA PRO A 280 12.24 -28.02 16.09
C PRO A 280 11.79 -29.45 15.79
N SER A 281 11.69 -30.31 16.82
CA SER A 281 11.16 -31.67 16.72
C SER A 281 9.65 -31.74 16.40
N LYS A 282 8.88 -30.69 16.70
CA LYS A 282 7.45 -30.62 16.34
C LYS A 282 7.26 -30.21 14.88
N ILE A 283 8.10 -29.32 14.38
CA ILE A 283 8.10 -28.92 12.96
C ILE A 283 8.46 -30.13 12.08
N GLN A 284 9.48 -30.90 12.46
CA GLN A 284 9.83 -32.15 11.75
C GLN A 284 8.75 -33.24 11.85
N ALA A 285 7.96 -33.25 12.92
CA ALA A 285 6.83 -34.16 13.07
C ALA A 285 5.64 -33.69 12.23
N GLU A 286 5.34 -32.40 12.20
CA GLU A 286 4.30 -31.82 11.34
C GLU A 286 4.62 -32.00 9.83
N GLU A 287 5.88 -31.75 9.42
CA GLU A 287 6.32 -32.03 8.03
C GLU A 287 6.29 -33.54 7.69
N LYS A 288 6.58 -34.42 8.66
CA LYS A 288 6.44 -35.86 8.47
C LYS A 288 4.97 -36.30 8.37
N VAL A 289 4.09 -35.71 9.17
CA VAL A 289 2.65 -35.98 9.10
C VAL A 289 2.07 -35.49 7.78
N GLU A 290 2.42 -34.28 7.32
CA GLU A 290 2.01 -33.79 5.99
C GLU A 290 2.57 -34.64 4.83
N ARG A 291 3.77 -35.21 4.97
CA ARG A 291 4.29 -36.17 3.99
C ARG A 291 3.55 -37.49 4.04
N PHE A 292 3.22 -37.96 5.23
CA PHE A 292 2.43 -39.20 5.40
C PHE A 292 0.99 -39.03 4.86
N GLU A 293 0.35 -37.88 5.05
CA GLU A 293 -0.97 -37.58 4.49
C GLU A 293 -0.95 -37.49 2.95
N LYS A 294 0.14 -36.97 2.37
CA LYS A 294 0.33 -36.97 0.91
C LYS A 294 0.72 -38.33 0.33
N ASP A 295 1.41 -39.17 1.11
CA ASP A 295 1.76 -40.54 0.70
C ASP A 295 0.60 -41.52 0.87
N THR A 296 -0.43 -41.22 1.67
CA THR A 296 -1.64 -42.06 1.79
C THR A 296 -2.57 -41.90 0.58
N ASP A 297 -2.51 -40.80 -0.16
CA ASP A 297 -3.20 -40.69 -1.45
C ASP A 297 -2.67 -41.66 -2.51
N ILE A 298 -1.48 -42.27 -2.30
CA ILE A 298 -0.93 -43.31 -3.22
C ILE A 298 -1.53 -44.68 -2.97
N VAL A 299 -2.10 -44.94 -1.80
CA VAL A 299 -2.70 -46.25 -1.49
C VAL A 299 -4.04 -46.43 -2.19
N ASP A 300 -4.78 -45.35 -2.43
CA ASP A 300 -6.04 -45.39 -3.18
C ASP A 300 -5.85 -45.62 -4.69
N GLU A 301 -4.64 -45.35 -5.24
CA GLU A 301 -4.33 -45.70 -6.64
C GLU A 301 -4.00 -47.19 -6.84
N VAL A 302 -3.56 -47.89 -5.80
CA VAL A 302 -3.21 -49.31 -5.88
C VAL A 302 -4.47 -50.20 -5.85
N ASP A 303 -5.51 -49.80 -5.12
CA ASP A 303 -6.79 -50.55 -5.06
C ASP A 303 -7.58 -50.48 -6.38
N ASN A 304 -7.38 -49.41 -7.18
CA ASN A 304 -7.97 -49.25 -8.51
C ASN A 304 -7.23 -50.03 -9.63
N LEU A 305 -6.09 -50.65 -9.33
CA LEU A 305 -5.32 -51.47 -10.28
C LEU A 305 -5.51 -52.98 -10.06
N LEU A 306 -6.29 -53.40 -9.06
CA LEU A 306 -6.56 -54.81 -8.73
C LEU A 306 -8.02 -55.24 -8.98
N GLU A 307 -8.87 -54.36 -9.54
CA GLU A 307 -10.15 -54.70 -10.17
C GLU A 307 -10.00 -54.69 -11.72
#